data_7bd4410a24083671502e4b1e33b7eb37
#
_entry.id   7bd4410a24083671502e4b1e33b7eb37
#
_cell.length_a   1.000
_cell.length_b   1.000
_cell.length_c   1.000
_cell.angle_alpha   90.00
_cell.angle_beta   90.00
_cell.angle_gamma   90.00
#
_symmetry.space_group_name_H-M   'P 1'
#
loop_
_entity.id
_entity.type
_entity.pdbx_description
1 polymer ?
#
loop_
_entity_poly.entity_id
_entity_poly.type
_entity_poly.pdbx_seq_one_letter_code
_entity_poly.pdbx_strand_id
1 'polypeptide(L)'
;MPDEDITFTDLIRGEITFKAGSVPDYVIVRANGHPLYTLVNPIDDALMEITHVLRGEDLLSSTPRQIVLYRALEAIGVAKFMPRFGHLPYVMGEGNKKLSKRDPESNLLLHKAAGMIPEGLNNYLALLGCRLPRTRHFLHGGDGPGV
;
A
#
# COMPACT_ATOMS: atom_id res chain seq x y z
N MET A 1 -21.56 -5.55 5.21
CA MET A 1 -20.54 -4.82 6.03
C MET A 1 -21.11 -4.65 7.43
N PRO A 2 -20.27 -4.63 8.50
CA PRO A 2 -20.75 -4.40 9.86
C PRO A 2 -21.31 -2.97 10.01
N ASP A 3 -22.26 -2.80 10.92
CA ASP A 3 -22.84 -1.49 11.25
C ASP A 3 -22.08 -0.86 12.43
N GLU A 4 -20.78 -0.74 12.25
CA GLU A 4 -19.86 -0.12 13.20
C GLU A 4 -18.78 0.68 12.49
N ASP A 5 -18.19 1.64 13.19
CA ASP A 5 -17.02 2.37 12.69
C ASP A 5 -15.83 1.40 12.52
N ILE A 6 -15.15 1.49 11.40
CA ILE A 6 -13.92 0.71 11.14
C ILE A 6 -12.74 1.64 11.29
N THR A 7 -12.01 1.49 12.38
CA THR A 7 -10.80 2.29 12.68
C THR A 7 -9.57 1.40 12.57
N PHE A 8 -8.50 1.93 11.98
CA PHE A 8 -7.17 1.31 11.95
C PHE A 8 -6.08 2.38 11.95
N THR A 9 -4.88 1.98 12.36
CA THR A 9 -3.70 2.85 12.30
C THR A 9 -2.91 2.54 11.04
N ASP A 10 -2.91 3.50 10.11
CA ASP A 10 -2.05 3.48 8.93
C ASP A 10 -0.63 3.91 9.30
N LEU A 11 0.38 3.18 8.80
CA LEU A 11 1.79 3.42 9.11
C LEU A 11 2.31 4.79 8.65
N ILE A 12 1.63 5.40 7.67
CA ILE A 12 2.06 6.65 7.04
C ILE A 12 1.10 7.80 7.38
N ARG A 13 -0.21 7.50 7.43
CA ARG A 13 -1.27 8.51 7.60
C ARG A 13 -1.80 8.62 9.02
N GLY A 14 -1.39 7.71 9.93
CA GLY A 14 -1.88 7.67 11.30
C GLY A 14 -3.26 7.02 11.40
N GLU A 15 -4.04 7.41 12.40
CA GLU A 15 -5.35 6.84 12.64
C GLU A 15 -6.38 7.28 11.60
N ILE A 16 -7.09 6.31 11.03
CA ILE A 16 -8.11 6.51 10.01
C ILE A 16 -9.37 5.77 10.45
N THR A 17 -10.51 6.48 10.40
CA THR A 17 -11.83 5.93 10.74
C THR A 17 -12.78 6.06 9.56
N PHE A 18 -13.36 4.95 9.17
CA PHE A 18 -14.50 4.87 8.25
C PHE A 18 -15.77 4.70 9.06
N LYS A 19 -16.70 5.65 8.94
CA LYS A 19 -17.95 5.65 9.70
C LYS A 19 -18.86 4.50 9.29
N ALA A 20 -19.63 4.00 10.25
CA ALA A 20 -20.69 3.03 10.02
C ALA A 20 -21.56 3.46 8.83
N GLY A 21 -21.89 2.51 7.96
CA GLY A 21 -22.69 2.77 6.76
C GLY A 21 -21.97 3.50 5.61
N SER A 22 -20.74 4.03 5.81
CA SER A 22 -19.97 4.69 4.74
C SER A 22 -19.35 3.72 3.73
N VAL A 23 -19.23 2.46 4.10
CA VAL A 23 -18.67 1.41 3.26
C VAL A 23 -19.76 0.39 2.94
N PRO A 24 -20.34 0.42 1.73
CA PRO A 24 -21.40 -0.51 1.37
C PRO A 24 -20.89 -1.93 1.16
N ASP A 25 -21.79 -2.89 1.16
CA ASP A 25 -21.51 -4.25 0.71
C ASP A 25 -20.97 -4.24 -0.71
N TYR A 26 -20.10 -5.18 -1.02
CA TYR A 26 -19.39 -5.22 -2.28
C TYR A 26 -19.31 -6.63 -2.86
N VAL A 27 -19.21 -6.69 -4.16
CA VAL A 27 -19.02 -7.95 -4.90
C VAL A 27 -17.58 -8.42 -4.69
N ILE A 28 -17.43 -9.66 -4.25
CA ILE A 28 -16.12 -10.33 -4.09
C ILE A 28 -15.83 -11.32 -5.21
N VAL A 29 -16.88 -11.89 -5.82
CA VAL A 29 -16.80 -12.81 -6.97
C VAL A 29 -17.79 -12.35 -8.02
N ARG A 30 -17.35 -12.25 -9.26
CA ARG A 30 -18.19 -11.89 -10.41
C ARG A 30 -19.17 -13.02 -10.75
N ALA A 31 -20.23 -12.71 -11.50
CA ALA A 31 -21.19 -13.71 -11.99
C ALA A 31 -20.56 -14.86 -12.80
N ASN A 32 -19.44 -14.62 -13.45
CA ASN A 32 -18.67 -15.62 -14.20
C ASN A 32 -17.71 -16.46 -13.32
N GLY A 33 -17.79 -16.35 -12.01
CA GLY A 33 -16.97 -17.10 -11.06
C GLY A 33 -15.56 -16.52 -10.82
N HIS A 34 -15.17 -15.44 -11.51
CA HIS A 34 -13.84 -14.83 -11.29
C HIS A 34 -13.84 -13.97 -10.02
N PRO A 35 -12.89 -14.22 -9.08
CA PRO A 35 -12.76 -13.39 -7.87
C PRO A 35 -12.23 -12.00 -8.22
N LEU A 36 -12.58 -11.05 -7.39
CA LEU A 36 -12.08 -9.67 -7.49
C LEU A 36 -10.85 -9.46 -6.60
N TYR A 37 -10.08 -8.43 -6.90
CA TYR A 37 -8.88 -8.02 -6.15
C TYR A 37 -9.14 -7.94 -4.64
N THR A 38 -10.28 -7.39 -4.23
CA THR A 38 -10.66 -7.24 -2.83
C THR A 38 -10.83 -8.55 -2.07
N LEU A 39 -11.04 -9.66 -2.76
CA LEU A 39 -11.06 -11.01 -2.18
C LEU A 39 -9.68 -11.68 -2.29
N VAL A 40 -9.09 -11.66 -3.50
CA VAL A 40 -7.86 -12.41 -3.80
C VAL A 40 -6.68 -11.90 -2.97
N ASN A 41 -6.48 -10.58 -2.97
CA ASN A 41 -5.30 -10.01 -2.33
C ASN A 41 -5.23 -10.32 -0.81
N PRO A 42 -6.29 -10.13 0.01
CA PRO A 42 -6.22 -10.51 1.42
C PRO A 42 -6.02 -12.01 1.67
N ILE A 43 -6.53 -12.88 0.79
CA ILE A 43 -6.33 -14.33 0.92
C ILE A 43 -4.89 -14.69 0.61
N ASP A 44 -4.34 -14.18 -0.49
CA ASP A 44 -2.94 -14.42 -0.86
C ASP A 44 -1.99 -13.88 0.22
N ASP A 45 -2.22 -12.65 0.69
CA ASP A 45 -1.44 -12.06 1.77
C ASP A 45 -1.52 -12.88 3.06
N ALA A 46 -2.69 -13.41 3.42
CA ALA A 46 -2.87 -14.25 4.59
C ALA A 46 -2.12 -15.59 4.46
N LEU A 47 -2.24 -16.25 3.30
CA LEU A 47 -1.56 -17.52 3.03
C LEU A 47 -0.03 -17.38 2.93
N MET A 48 0.44 -16.23 2.46
CA MET A 48 1.87 -15.89 2.39
C MET A 48 2.41 -15.28 3.69
N GLU A 49 1.57 -15.12 4.71
CA GLU A 49 1.93 -14.52 6.00
C GLU A 49 2.52 -13.11 5.87
N ILE A 50 1.97 -12.30 4.95
CA ILE A 50 2.39 -10.92 4.76
C ILE A 50 2.06 -10.08 6.00
N THR A 51 3.07 -9.48 6.59
CA THR A 51 2.95 -8.69 7.82
C THR A 51 2.64 -7.21 7.59
N HIS A 52 3.03 -6.69 6.42
CA HIS A 52 2.89 -5.27 6.07
C HIS A 52 2.40 -5.12 4.64
N VAL A 53 1.26 -4.43 4.46
CA VAL A 53 0.69 -4.08 3.15
C VAL A 53 1.00 -2.62 2.87
N LEU A 54 2.08 -2.37 2.11
CA LEU A 54 2.51 -1.04 1.69
C LEU A 54 2.12 -0.80 0.24
N ARG A 55 1.27 0.20 -0.02
CA ARG A 55 0.70 0.42 -1.35
C ARG A 55 0.31 1.88 -1.59
N GLY A 56 -0.11 2.19 -2.81
CA GLY A 56 -0.60 3.53 -3.14
C GLY A 56 -1.93 3.89 -2.44
N GLU A 57 -2.12 5.15 -2.15
CA GLU A 57 -3.32 5.67 -1.47
C GLU A 57 -4.62 5.51 -2.26
N ASP A 58 -4.55 5.20 -3.55
CA ASP A 58 -5.72 4.82 -4.37
C ASP A 58 -6.43 3.57 -3.86
N LEU A 59 -5.74 2.75 -3.08
CA LEU A 59 -6.30 1.55 -2.46
C LEU A 59 -6.75 1.76 -0.99
N LEU A 60 -6.62 2.98 -0.46
CA LEU A 60 -7.02 3.30 0.91
C LEU A 60 -8.51 2.98 1.16
N SER A 61 -9.38 3.33 0.23
CA SER A 61 -10.83 3.06 0.33
C SER A 61 -11.19 1.58 0.29
N SER A 62 -10.27 0.71 -0.13
CA SER A 62 -10.45 -0.75 -0.09
C SER A 62 -10.10 -1.36 1.26
N THR A 63 -9.32 -0.66 2.08
CA THR A 63 -8.81 -1.16 3.36
C THR A 63 -9.90 -1.56 4.35
N PRO A 64 -10.98 -0.79 4.59
CA PRO A 64 -12.02 -1.22 5.53
C PRO A 64 -12.70 -2.52 5.10
N ARG A 65 -12.87 -2.75 3.79
CA ARG A 65 -13.42 -4.00 3.26
C ARG A 65 -12.48 -5.18 3.52
N GLN A 66 -11.20 -4.97 3.34
CA GLN A 66 -10.18 -5.98 3.60
C GLN A 66 -10.04 -6.28 5.08
N ILE A 67 -10.13 -5.28 5.96
CA ILE A 67 -10.14 -5.49 7.42
C ILE A 67 -11.28 -6.41 7.84
N VAL A 68 -12.50 -6.17 7.34
CA VAL A 68 -13.64 -7.04 7.64
C VAL A 68 -13.42 -8.46 7.12
N LEU A 69 -12.85 -8.60 5.92
CA LEU A 69 -12.50 -9.91 5.37
C LEU A 69 -11.41 -10.60 6.20
N TYR A 70 -10.36 -9.89 6.63
CA TYR A 70 -9.33 -10.46 7.49
C TYR A 70 -9.90 -10.97 8.82
N ARG A 71 -10.81 -10.22 9.46
CA ARG A 71 -11.51 -10.69 10.67
C ARG A 71 -12.24 -12.01 10.43
N ALA A 72 -12.88 -12.16 9.27
CA ALA A 72 -13.52 -13.42 8.89
C ALA A 72 -12.50 -14.53 8.61
N LEU A 73 -11.38 -14.24 7.94
CA LEU A 73 -10.31 -15.19 7.66
C LEU A 73 -9.60 -15.66 8.94
N GLU A 74 -9.42 -14.78 9.92
CA GLU A 74 -8.91 -15.14 11.26
C GLU A 74 -9.89 -16.06 11.99
N ALA A 75 -11.20 -15.75 11.94
CA ALA A 75 -12.22 -16.54 12.60
C ALA A 75 -12.32 -18.00 12.08
N ILE A 76 -11.99 -18.22 10.80
CA ILE A 76 -11.97 -19.56 10.19
C ILE A 76 -10.57 -20.18 10.15
N GLY A 77 -9.56 -19.53 10.75
CA GLY A 77 -8.19 -20.04 10.86
C GLY A 77 -7.35 -19.99 9.57
N VAL A 78 -7.76 -19.21 8.56
CA VAL A 78 -7.01 -19.00 7.31
C VAL A 78 -5.95 -17.92 7.52
N ALA A 79 -6.30 -16.81 8.15
CA ALA A 79 -5.33 -15.79 8.53
C ALA A 79 -4.85 -16.01 9.98
N LYS A 80 -3.56 -15.91 10.21
CA LYS A 80 -2.96 -15.99 11.55
C LYS A 80 -3.00 -14.65 12.29
N PHE A 81 -2.98 -13.56 11.56
CA PHE A 81 -3.00 -12.19 12.06
C PHE A 81 -3.44 -11.23 10.95
N MET A 82 -3.87 -10.04 11.35
CA MET A 82 -4.14 -8.93 10.43
C MET A 82 -2.84 -8.19 10.11
N PRO A 83 -2.51 -7.93 8.82
CA PRO A 83 -1.33 -7.17 8.47
C PRO A 83 -1.45 -5.70 8.88
N ARG A 84 -0.32 -5.02 9.01
CA ARG A 84 -0.29 -3.57 9.15
C ARG A 84 -0.40 -2.91 7.77
N PHE A 85 -1.15 -1.83 7.67
CA PHE A 85 -1.35 -1.11 6.41
C PHE A 85 -0.54 0.18 6.39
N GLY A 86 -0.03 0.54 5.21
CA GLY A 86 0.61 1.82 4.97
C GLY A 86 0.31 2.30 3.55
N HIS A 87 -0.27 3.49 3.44
CA HIS A 87 -0.70 4.07 2.18
C HIS A 87 0.17 5.26 1.79
N LEU A 88 1.00 5.03 0.76
CA LEU A 88 1.91 6.01 0.21
C LEU A 88 1.18 7.01 -0.71
N PRO A 89 1.58 8.28 -0.71
CA PRO A 89 1.03 9.27 -1.62
C PRO A 89 1.32 8.90 -3.07
N TYR A 90 0.57 9.52 -3.99
CA TYR A 90 0.82 9.35 -5.42
C TYR A 90 2.18 9.92 -5.82
N VAL A 91 2.84 9.26 -6.77
CA VAL A 91 3.92 9.88 -7.52
C VAL A 91 3.30 10.81 -8.54
N MET A 92 3.66 12.09 -8.46
CA MET A 92 3.12 13.13 -9.33
C MET A 92 4.05 13.34 -10.52
N GLY A 93 3.48 13.50 -11.71
CA GLY A 93 4.17 13.95 -12.90
C GLY A 93 4.06 15.47 -13.04
N GLU A 94 4.32 15.99 -14.24
CA GLU A 94 4.21 17.42 -14.53
C GLU A 94 2.78 17.94 -14.30
N GLY A 95 2.67 19.17 -13.82
CA GLY A 95 1.40 19.88 -13.68
C GLY A 95 0.43 19.29 -12.65
N ASN A 96 0.93 18.71 -11.56
CA ASN A 96 0.10 18.10 -10.50
C ASN A 96 -0.79 16.94 -10.97
N LYS A 97 -0.43 16.28 -12.06
CA LYS A 97 -1.14 15.13 -12.56
C LYS A 97 -0.51 13.84 -12.00
N LYS A 98 -1.34 12.89 -11.55
CA LYS A 98 -0.85 11.58 -11.13
C LYS A 98 -0.07 10.94 -12.27
N LEU A 99 1.16 10.46 -12.00
CA LEU A 99 1.97 9.74 -12.96
C LEU A 99 1.26 8.43 -13.36
N SER A 100 1.06 8.27 -14.68
CA SER A 100 0.42 7.08 -15.25
C SER A 100 1.48 6.06 -15.66
N LYS A 101 1.16 4.78 -15.60
CA LYS A 101 2.02 3.71 -16.17
C LYS A 101 2.27 3.87 -17.67
N ARG A 102 1.50 4.72 -18.36
CA ARG A 102 1.65 5.03 -19.79
C ARG A 102 2.57 6.22 -20.06
N ASP A 103 2.89 6.98 -19.03
CA ASP A 103 3.78 8.12 -19.19
C ASP A 103 5.23 7.63 -19.34
N PRO A 104 6.01 8.17 -20.31
CA PRO A 104 7.41 7.76 -20.52
C PRO A 104 8.25 7.85 -19.26
N GLU A 105 8.00 8.85 -18.42
CA GLU A 105 8.68 9.10 -17.14
C GLU A 105 8.46 7.99 -16.09
N SER A 106 7.44 7.14 -16.28
CA SER A 106 7.22 5.97 -15.42
C SER A 106 8.05 4.75 -15.84
N ASN A 107 8.72 4.81 -16.99
CA ASN A 107 9.46 3.68 -17.53
C ASN A 107 10.88 3.60 -16.96
N LEU A 108 11.11 2.60 -16.11
CA LEU A 108 12.40 2.35 -15.47
C LEU A 108 13.58 2.24 -16.48
N LEU A 109 13.34 1.66 -17.64
CA LEU A 109 14.39 1.46 -18.64
C LEU A 109 14.83 2.77 -19.30
N LEU A 110 13.96 3.77 -19.39
CA LEU A 110 14.32 5.11 -19.87
C LEU A 110 15.24 5.83 -18.87
N HIS A 111 14.99 5.71 -17.58
CA HIS A 111 15.86 6.24 -16.53
C HIS A 111 17.24 5.59 -16.58
N LYS A 112 17.31 4.27 -16.79
CA LYS A 112 18.57 3.55 -16.99
C LYS A 112 19.29 4.04 -18.24
N ALA A 113 18.60 4.22 -19.36
CA ALA A 113 19.19 4.73 -20.60
C ALA A 113 19.70 6.18 -20.48
N ALA A 114 19.04 6.98 -19.64
CA ALA A 114 19.48 8.34 -19.29
C ALA A 114 20.67 8.40 -18.31
N GLY A 115 21.21 7.24 -17.89
CA GLY A 115 22.39 7.16 -17.02
C GLY A 115 22.07 7.25 -15.52
N MET A 116 20.78 7.14 -15.13
CA MET A 116 20.42 7.12 -13.71
C MET A 116 20.87 5.80 -13.07
N ILE A 117 21.60 5.89 -11.97
CA ILE A 117 22.03 4.71 -11.21
C ILE A 117 20.92 4.23 -10.29
N PRO A 118 20.79 2.91 -10.01
CA PRO A 118 19.74 2.35 -9.17
C PRO A 118 19.64 2.99 -7.77
N GLU A 119 20.77 3.26 -7.13
CA GLU A 119 20.85 3.88 -5.81
C GLU A 119 20.27 5.30 -5.82
N GLY A 120 20.55 6.07 -6.87
CA GLY A 120 20.02 7.42 -7.06
C GLY A 120 18.49 7.40 -7.24
N LEU A 121 18.00 6.47 -8.05
CA LEU A 121 16.55 6.31 -8.25
C LEU A 121 15.85 5.87 -6.96
N ASN A 122 16.40 4.88 -6.25
CA ASN A 122 15.83 4.41 -4.97
C ASN A 122 15.83 5.53 -3.93
N ASN A 123 16.90 6.32 -3.83
CA ASN A 123 16.95 7.46 -2.93
C ASN A 123 15.89 8.51 -3.29
N TYR A 124 15.73 8.82 -4.57
CA TYR A 124 14.70 9.75 -5.03
C TYR A 124 13.29 9.26 -4.68
N LEU A 125 12.97 7.99 -4.98
CA LEU A 125 11.66 7.40 -4.67
C LEU A 125 11.38 7.37 -3.16
N ALA A 126 12.40 7.09 -2.35
CA ALA A 126 12.26 7.12 -0.90
C ALA A 126 11.93 8.53 -0.38
N LEU A 127 12.54 9.58 -0.95
CA LEU A 127 12.25 10.98 -0.59
C LEU A 127 10.82 11.41 -0.95
N LEU A 128 10.19 10.80 -1.95
CA LEU A 128 8.78 11.07 -2.29
C LEU A 128 7.80 10.52 -1.24
N GLY A 129 8.15 9.41 -0.59
CA GLY A 129 7.29 8.73 0.37
C GLY A 129 7.57 9.03 1.84
N CYS A 130 8.75 9.52 2.17
CA CYS A 130 9.19 9.71 3.54
C CYS A 130 9.59 11.17 3.84
N ARG A 131 9.02 11.73 4.91
CA ARG A 131 9.60 12.93 5.53
C ARG A 131 10.85 12.51 6.31
N LEU A 132 12.03 12.65 5.67
CA LEU A 132 13.28 12.47 6.39
C LEU A 132 13.67 13.74 7.16
N PRO A 133 14.24 13.61 8.37
CA PRO A 133 15.02 14.68 8.96
C PRO A 133 16.23 14.97 8.03
N ARG A 134 16.68 16.18 7.99
CA ARG A 134 17.64 16.86 7.09
C ARG A 134 18.85 16.11 6.48
N THR A 135 19.08 14.85 6.73
CA THR A 135 20.09 14.01 6.08
C THR A 135 19.52 13.35 4.82
N ARG A 136 19.86 13.90 3.67
CA ARG A 136 19.26 13.59 2.36
C ARG A 136 19.81 12.34 1.68
N HIS A 137 20.37 11.37 2.41
CA HIS A 137 20.93 10.17 1.81
C HIS A 137 20.41 8.91 2.49
N PHE A 138 19.68 8.09 1.75
CA PHE A 138 19.51 6.67 2.06
C PHE A 138 20.75 5.95 1.50
N LEU A 139 21.77 5.83 2.29
CA LEU A 139 22.88 4.97 1.94
C LEU A 139 22.50 3.53 2.29
N HIS A 140 22.82 2.61 1.39
CA HIS A 140 22.78 1.19 1.63
C HIS A 140 23.46 0.85 2.96
N GLY A 141 22.81 -0.08 3.68
CA GLY A 141 23.28 -0.59 4.94
C GLY A 141 24.77 -0.97 4.91
N GLY A 142 25.51 -0.19 5.59
CA GLY A 142 26.88 -0.36 5.96
C GLY A 142 27.08 0.52 7.17
N ASP A 143 27.11 -0.10 8.33
CA ASP A 143 27.65 0.42 9.57
C ASP A 143 27.07 1.76 10.08
N GLY A 144 25.93 1.69 10.74
CA GLY A 144 25.58 2.69 11.72
C GLY A 144 26.62 2.67 12.84
N PRO A 145 27.19 3.83 13.25
CA PRO A 145 27.95 3.88 14.49
C PRO A 145 27.03 3.54 15.63
N GLY A 146 27.38 2.49 16.35
CA GLY A 146 26.78 2.20 17.64
C GLY A 146 27.00 3.41 18.56
N VAL A 147 25.93 3.92 19.10
CA VAL A 147 25.72 4.40 20.49
C VAL A 147 24.22 4.51 20.71
#